data_edfc305474985f7a60c68f7f8e5c72d1
#
_entry.id   edfc305474985f7a60c68f7f8e5c72d1
#
_cell.length_a   1.000
_cell.length_b   1.000
_cell.length_c   1.000
_cell.angle_alpha   90.00
_cell.angle_beta   90.00
_cell.angle_gamma   90.00
#
_symmetry.space_group_name_H-M   'P 1'
#
loop_
_entity.id
_entity.type
_entity.pdbx_description
1 polymer ?
#
loop_
_entity_poly.entity_id
_entity_poly.type
_entity_poly.pdbx_seq_one_letter_code
_entity_poly.pdbx_strand_id
1 'polypeptide(L)'
;RMFRQTKNAAKGGNYANVHGCKWVCGARHNGPIAFRRPGAAQLLNDRRWDTTVGFTIVVAADSAGVEYKEILKRDLEADPRVDTVIDVGLSAGQDIDYPHVAVAGARLIAEGKADRGLFVCGTGMGVAMAANKVPGIRASVAHDSFSVERLILSNDAQVLTFGQRVIGIELARRLAKEWLGYIFDPSSHSAPKVAALEAYDQDPKRELPEALEAC
;
A
#
# COMPACT_ATOMS: atom_id res chain seq x y z
N ARG A 1 -2.58 20.11 53.99
CA ARG A 1 -2.50 18.70 54.38
C ARG A 1 -1.63 17.96 53.38
N MET A 2 -0.48 17.58 53.86
CA MET A 2 0.57 16.74 53.29
C MET A 2 0.04 15.37 52.91
N PHE A 3 0.42 14.84 51.74
CA PHE A 3 0.45 13.40 51.54
C PHE A 3 1.75 12.97 50.87
N ARG A 4 2.35 12.00 51.49
CA ARG A 4 3.69 11.44 51.30
C ARG A 4 3.79 10.63 49.97
N GLN A 5 4.98 10.73 49.40
CA GLN A 5 5.52 9.76 48.44
C GLN A 5 5.78 8.41 49.13
N THR A 6 5.44 7.31 48.47
CA THR A 6 6.07 6.03 48.77
C THR A 6 6.63 5.45 47.44
N LYS A 7 7.95 5.30 47.48
CA LYS A 7 8.74 4.50 46.53
C LYS A 7 8.40 3.02 46.74
N ASN A 8 8.23 2.26 45.69
CA ASN A 8 8.46 0.83 45.75
C ASN A 8 9.29 0.34 44.58
N ALA A 9 10.23 -0.51 44.93
CA ALA A 9 11.38 -0.95 44.22
C ALA A 9 11.11 -2.13 43.29
N ALA A 10 12.01 -2.26 42.37
CA ALA A 10 12.26 -3.33 41.42
C ALA A 10 11.97 -4.78 41.85
N LYS A 11 11.42 -5.58 40.95
CA LYS A 11 11.72 -7.02 40.89
C LYS A 11 12.01 -7.40 39.44
N GLY A 12 13.23 -7.88 39.23
CA GLY A 12 13.70 -8.44 37.97
C GLY A 12 12.99 -9.75 37.66
N GLY A 13 12.68 -9.93 36.41
CA GLY A 13 12.20 -11.19 35.82
C GLY A 13 13.20 -11.65 34.76
N ASN A 14 13.89 -12.74 35.10
CA ASN A 14 14.77 -13.49 34.20
C ASN A 14 13.99 -13.98 32.98
N TYR A 15 14.43 -13.62 31.78
CA TYR A 15 14.06 -14.35 30.57
C TYR A 15 15.14 -15.35 30.23
N ALA A 16 14.73 -16.60 30.25
CA ALA A 16 15.56 -17.75 29.97
C ALA A 16 15.98 -17.80 28.50
N ASN A 17 17.24 -18.14 28.35
CA ASN A 17 18.01 -18.45 27.17
C ASN A 17 17.39 -19.66 26.41
N VAL A 18 17.10 -19.51 25.12
CA VAL A 18 16.85 -20.66 24.23
C VAL A 18 17.79 -20.59 23.02
N HIS A 19 18.79 -21.43 23.11
CA HIS A 19 19.59 -22.11 22.06
C HIS A 19 19.72 -21.49 20.66
N GLY A 20 20.90 -20.96 20.33
CA GLY A 20 21.90 -21.80 19.62
C GLY A 20 21.76 -21.75 18.10
N CYS A 21 22.26 -20.67 17.43
CA CYS A 21 22.76 -20.78 16.06
C CYS A 21 24.15 -20.14 16.01
N LYS A 22 25.17 -21.00 15.96
CA LYS A 22 26.56 -20.63 15.70
C LYS A 22 26.69 -20.15 14.26
N TRP A 23 26.94 -18.88 14.05
CA TRP A 23 27.44 -18.40 12.77
C TRP A 23 28.96 -18.48 12.78
N VAL A 24 29.48 -19.31 11.89
CA VAL A 24 30.91 -19.42 11.61
C VAL A 24 31.35 -18.15 10.87
N CYS A 25 32.25 -17.42 11.47
CA CYS A 25 32.94 -16.28 10.87
C CYS A 25 33.92 -16.79 9.83
N GLY A 26 33.65 -16.61 8.53
CA GLY A 26 34.52 -16.88 7.41
C GLY A 26 34.82 -15.62 6.64
N ALA A 27 36.11 -15.18 6.72
CA ALA A 27 36.92 -14.37 5.80
C ALA A 27 36.30 -13.30 4.90
N ARG A 28 36.78 -12.11 5.13
CA ARG A 28 36.85 -10.88 4.34
C ARG A 28 36.88 -11.07 2.82
N HIS A 29 35.92 -10.45 2.14
CA HIS A 29 36.12 -9.86 0.85
C HIS A 29 35.50 -8.45 0.85
N ASN A 30 36.36 -7.45 0.63
CA ASN A 30 36.04 -6.03 0.48
C ASN A 30 35.29 -5.81 -0.84
N GLY A 31 34.09 -5.24 -0.76
CA GLY A 31 33.37 -4.64 -1.87
C GLY A 31 31.88 -4.56 -1.54
N PRO A 32 31.24 -3.39 -1.56
CA PRO A 32 29.80 -3.33 -1.46
C PRO A 32 29.21 -3.81 -2.79
N ILE A 33 28.80 -5.08 -2.85
CA ILE A 33 27.87 -5.54 -3.88
C ILE A 33 26.54 -4.90 -3.54
N ALA A 34 26.33 -3.71 -4.07
CA ALA A 34 25.02 -3.10 -4.14
C ALA A 34 24.17 -3.95 -5.09
N PHE A 35 23.50 -4.98 -4.56
CA PHE A 35 22.33 -5.54 -5.20
C PHE A 35 21.27 -4.43 -5.19
N ARG A 36 21.31 -3.56 -6.21
CA ARG A 36 20.14 -2.78 -6.58
C ARG A 36 19.08 -3.80 -7.01
N ARG A 37 18.19 -4.16 -6.08
CA ARG A 37 16.91 -4.73 -6.50
C ARG A 37 16.27 -3.67 -7.39
N PRO A 38 15.85 -4.01 -8.62
CA PRO A 38 15.03 -3.10 -9.39
C PRO A 38 13.84 -2.72 -8.50
N GLY A 39 13.58 -1.44 -8.31
CA GLY A 39 12.46 -0.98 -7.52
C GLY A 39 11.17 -1.59 -8.06
N ALA A 40 10.16 -1.81 -7.20
CA ALA A 40 8.85 -2.32 -7.62
C ALA A 40 8.29 -1.57 -8.84
N ALA A 41 8.54 -0.26 -8.94
CA ALA A 41 8.24 0.58 -10.11
C ALA A 41 8.92 0.08 -11.41
N GLN A 42 10.13 -0.46 -11.33
CA GLN A 42 10.86 -0.94 -12.52
C GLN A 42 10.34 -2.30 -12.99
N LEU A 43 9.99 -3.19 -12.06
CA LEU A 43 9.37 -4.48 -12.36
C LEU A 43 7.94 -4.33 -12.89
N LEU A 44 7.20 -3.33 -12.40
CA LEU A 44 5.87 -2.96 -12.92
C LEU A 44 5.97 -2.32 -14.31
N ASN A 45 7.01 -1.57 -14.59
CA ASN A 45 7.22 -0.94 -15.90
C ASN A 45 7.52 -1.97 -16.99
N ASP A 46 8.28 -3.02 -16.70
CA ASP A 46 8.62 -4.07 -17.66
C ASP A 46 7.42 -4.95 -18.05
N ARG A 47 6.43 -5.10 -17.15
CA ARG A 47 5.16 -5.82 -17.44
C ARG A 47 4.09 -4.99 -18.15
N ARG A 48 4.15 -3.65 -18.03
CA ARG A 48 3.11 -2.74 -18.56
C ARG A 48 2.96 -2.74 -20.08
N TRP A 49 3.93 -3.25 -20.79
CA TRP A 49 3.92 -3.24 -22.26
C TRP A 49 3.48 -4.58 -22.88
N ASP A 50 3.31 -5.61 -22.05
CA ASP A 50 2.74 -6.87 -22.51
C ASP A 50 1.22 -6.83 -22.36
N THR A 51 0.54 -6.42 -23.42
CA THR A 51 -0.94 -6.35 -23.48
C THR A 51 -1.62 -7.72 -23.40
N THR A 52 -0.86 -8.80 -23.29
CA THR A 52 -1.37 -10.19 -23.18
C THR A 52 -1.50 -10.65 -21.73
N VAL A 53 -0.97 -9.91 -20.76
CA VAL A 53 -1.03 -10.25 -19.32
C VAL A 53 -1.98 -9.29 -18.62
N GLY A 54 -3.02 -9.82 -17.98
CA GLY A 54 -3.96 -9.06 -17.18
C GLY A 54 -3.40 -8.67 -15.81
N PHE A 55 -4.12 -7.81 -15.09
CA PHE A 55 -3.71 -7.36 -13.75
C PHE A 55 -3.87 -8.45 -12.69
N THR A 56 -2.92 -8.51 -11.77
CA THR A 56 -3.12 -9.14 -10.47
C THR A 56 -3.54 -8.06 -9.47
N ILE A 57 -4.78 -8.15 -8.98
CA ILE A 57 -5.36 -7.15 -8.07
C ILE A 57 -5.44 -7.73 -6.66
N VAL A 58 -5.00 -6.99 -5.66
CA VAL A 58 -5.25 -7.34 -4.26
C VAL A 58 -6.45 -6.55 -3.73
N VAL A 59 -7.38 -7.24 -3.07
CA VAL A 59 -8.52 -6.63 -2.38
C VAL A 59 -8.37 -6.79 -0.87
N ALA A 60 -8.77 -5.74 -0.11
CA ALA A 60 -8.71 -5.74 1.34
C ALA A 60 -9.89 -4.94 1.91
N ALA A 61 -10.44 -5.40 3.03
CA ALA A 61 -11.40 -4.62 3.80
C ALA A 61 -11.38 -5.03 5.28
N ASP A 62 -11.75 -4.07 6.15
CA ASP A 62 -12.17 -4.32 7.52
C ASP A 62 -13.67 -4.68 7.58
N SER A 63 -14.18 -4.88 8.79
CA SER A 63 -15.61 -5.21 9.01
C SER A 63 -16.59 -4.16 8.44
N ALA A 64 -16.16 -2.89 8.32
CA ALA A 64 -17.00 -1.81 7.79
C ALA A 64 -17.00 -1.74 6.25
N GLY A 65 -16.17 -2.52 5.56
CA GLY A 65 -16.03 -2.53 4.10
C GLY A 65 -16.26 -3.87 3.44
N VAL A 66 -16.47 -4.95 4.22
CA VAL A 66 -16.55 -6.34 3.71
C VAL A 66 -17.59 -6.51 2.61
N GLU A 67 -18.79 -5.94 2.76
CA GLU A 67 -19.87 -6.10 1.80
C GLU A 67 -19.49 -5.56 0.42
N TYR A 68 -18.93 -4.34 0.37
CA TYR A 68 -18.49 -3.74 -0.88
C TYR A 68 -17.28 -4.48 -1.45
N LYS A 69 -16.33 -4.91 -0.60
CA LYS A 69 -15.19 -5.71 -1.05
C LYS A 69 -15.67 -6.98 -1.78
N GLU A 70 -16.63 -7.71 -1.23
CA GLU A 70 -17.15 -8.93 -1.85
C GLU A 70 -17.85 -8.69 -3.20
N ILE A 71 -18.58 -7.58 -3.33
CA ILE A 71 -19.21 -7.21 -4.61
C ILE A 71 -18.15 -6.81 -5.64
N LEU A 72 -17.24 -5.92 -5.27
CA LEU A 72 -16.20 -5.42 -6.14
C LEU A 72 -15.19 -6.51 -6.54
N LYS A 73 -14.89 -7.45 -5.63
CA LYS A 73 -14.08 -8.62 -5.93
C LYS A 73 -14.67 -9.45 -7.07
N ARG A 74 -15.96 -9.78 -7.00
CA ARG A 74 -16.64 -10.51 -8.08
C ARG A 74 -16.63 -9.76 -9.40
N ASP A 75 -16.80 -8.44 -9.37
CA ASP A 75 -16.72 -7.62 -10.58
C ASP A 75 -15.31 -7.61 -11.19
N LEU A 76 -14.27 -7.57 -10.34
CA LEU A 76 -12.87 -7.65 -10.75
C LEU A 76 -12.53 -9.03 -11.33
N GLU A 77 -12.99 -10.12 -10.69
CA GLU A 77 -12.80 -11.50 -11.18
C GLU A 77 -13.49 -11.74 -12.53
N ALA A 78 -14.54 -10.98 -12.84
CA ALA A 78 -15.27 -11.06 -14.12
C ALA A 78 -14.70 -10.12 -15.20
N ASP A 79 -13.80 -9.21 -14.88
CA ASP A 79 -13.25 -8.24 -15.84
C ASP A 79 -12.10 -8.86 -16.64
N PRO A 80 -12.16 -8.86 -17.99
CA PRO A 80 -11.14 -9.51 -18.84
C PRO A 80 -9.73 -8.89 -18.72
N ARG A 81 -9.57 -7.75 -18.05
CA ARG A 81 -8.28 -7.11 -17.77
C ARG A 81 -7.64 -7.62 -16.48
N VAL A 82 -8.30 -8.50 -15.73
CA VAL A 82 -7.84 -9.03 -14.44
C VAL A 82 -7.60 -10.53 -14.57
N ASP A 83 -6.37 -10.96 -14.35
CA ASP A 83 -6.00 -12.38 -14.36
C ASP A 83 -6.22 -13.04 -13.01
N THR A 84 -5.96 -12.29 -11.92
CA THR A 84 -6.00 -12.84 -10.56
C THR A 84 -6.48 -11.78 -9.57
N VAL A 85 -7.34 -12.19 -8.63
CA VAL A 85 -7.70 -11.38 -7.46
C VAL A 85 -7.21 -12.09 -6.19
N ILE A 86 -6.34 -11.40 -5.44
CA ILE A 86 -5.83 -11.86 -4.14
C ILE A 86 -6.66 -11.17 -3.05
N ASP A 87 -7.33 -11.93 -2.22
CA ASP A 87 -8.13 -11.41 -1.11
C ASP A 87 -7.36 -11.54 0.20
N VAL A 88 -6.97 -10.41 0.79
CA VAL A 88 -6.34 -10.33 2.12
C VAL A 88 -7.24 -9.65 3.14
N GLY A 89 -8.48 -9.33 2.74
CA GLY A 89 -9.48 -8.74 3.61
C GLY A 89 -10.16 -9.78 4.52
N LEU A 90 -11.00 -9.26 5.39
CA LEU A 90 -11.80 -10.12 6.28
C LEU A 90 -12.81 -10.94 5.51
N SER A 91 -13.02 -12.15 6.01
CA SER A 91 -14.22 -12.94 5.74
C SER A 91 -15.31 -12.58 6.74
N ALA A 92 -16.56 -12.90 6.42
CA ALA A 92 -17.68 -12.67 7.32
C ALA A 92 -17.44 -13.29 8.70
N GLY A 93 -17.63 -12.50 9.77
CA GLY A 93 -17.44 -12.93 11.16
C GLY A 93 -16.03 -12.78 11.72
N GLN A 94 -15.08 -12.30 10.94
CA GLN A 94 -13.74 -11.90 11.43
C GLN A 94 -13.76 -10.42 11.83
N ASP A 95 -12.91 -10.08 12.81
CA ASP A 95 -12.69 -8.71 13.27
C ASP A 95 -11.19 -8.45 13.37
N ILE A 96 -10.66 -7.72 12.39
CA ILE A 96 -9.27 -7.24 12.33
C ILE A 96 -9.33 -5.78 11.94
N ASP A 97 -8.57 -4.95 12.63
CA ASP A 97 -8.52 -3.53 12.36
C ASP A 97 -7.99 -3.22 10.94
N TYR A 98 -8.59 -2.21 10.30
CA TYR A 98 -8.27 -1.78 8.94
C TYR A 98 -6.77 -1.59 8.65
N PRO A 99 -5.90 -1.12 9.58
CA PRO A 99 -4.49 -0.92 9.27
C PRO A 99 -3.79 -2.21 8.90
N HIS A 100 -4.13 -3.31 9.55
CA HIS A 100 -3.45 -4.61 9.34
C HIS A 100 -3.77 -5.18 7.96
N VAL A 101 -5.04 -5.15 7.55
CA VAL A 101 -5.45 -5.65 6.24
C VAL A 101 -4.92 -4.77 5.12
N ALA A 102 -4.91 -3.44 5.29
CA ALA A 102 -4.38 -2.50 4.31
C ALA A 102 -2.86 -2.66 4.12
N VAL A 103 -2.10 -2.78 5.21
CA VAL A 103 -0.65 -3.02 5.16
C VAL A 103 -0.32 -4.39 4.54
N ALA A 104 -1.10 -5.44 4.86
CA ALA A 104 -0.92 -6.75 4.26
C ALA A 104 -1.08 -6.70 2.73
N GLY A 105 -2.16 -6.07 2.23
CA GLY A 105 -2.38 -5.89 0.79
C GLY A 105 -1.31 -5.01 0.13
N ALA A 106 -0.94 -3.90 0.76
CA ALA A 106 0.08 -2.99 0.25
C ALA A 106 1.47 -3.65 0.13
N ARG A 107 1.83 -4.55 1.05
CA ARG A 107 3.07 -5.34 0.98
C ARG A 107 3.11 -6.27 -0.22
N LEU A 108 2.00 -6.91 -0.59
CA LEU A 108 1.94 -7.74 -1.79
C LEU A 108 2.26 -6.92 -3.06
N ILE A 109 1.80 -5.68 -3.11
CA ILE A 109 2.10 -4.78 -4.23
C ILE A 109 3.58 -4.35 -4.18
N ALA A 110 4.09 -3.95 -3.03
CA ALA A 110 5.49 -3.55 -2.86
C ALA A 110 6.48 -4.69 -3.18
N GLU A 111 6.08 -5.93 -2.94
CA GLU A 111 6.85 -7.15 -3.26
C GLU A 111 6.70 -7.60 -4.73
N GLY A 112 5.89 -6.91 -5.54
CA GLY A 112 5.63 -7.26 -6.94
C GLY A 112 4.77 -8.52 -7.13
N LYS A 113 4.04 -8.93 -6.10
CA LYS A 113 3.09 -10.06 -6.13
C LYS A 113 1.70 -9.66 -6.61
N ALA A 114 1.39 -8.36 -6.59
CA ALA A 114 0.20 -7.77 -7.17
C ALA A 114 0.57 -6.45 -7.86
N ASP A 115 -0.21 -6.07 -8.86
CA ASP A 115 0.01 -4.85 -9.63
C ASP A 115 -0.70 -3.67 -8.99
N ARG A 116 -1.91 -3.88 -8.48
CA ARG A 116 -2.79 -2.85 -7.92
C ARG A 116 -3.59 -3.37 -6.74
N GLY A 117 -4.14 -2.43 -5.94
CA GLY A 117 -5.00 -2.73 -4.81
C GLY A 117 -6.32 -1.97 -4.83
N LEU A 118 -7.41 -2.63 -4.41
CA LEU A 118 -8.69 -2.00 -4.16
C LEU A 118 -9.09 -2.28 -2.71
N PHE A 119 -8.98 -1.25 -1.84
CA PHE A 119 -9.21 -1.41 -0.41
C PHE A 119 -10.47 -0.67 0.05
N VAL A 120 -11.23 -1.27 0.93
CA VAL A 120 -12.50 -0.74 1.40
C VAL A 120 -12.54 -0.70 2.93
N CYS A 121 -13.02 0.41 3.48
CA CYS A 121 -13.41 0.51 4.89
C CYS A 121 -14.66 1.40 5.01
N GLY A 122 -14.98 1.87 6.19
CA GLY A 122 -16.14 2.77 6.37
C GLY A 122 -16.05 4.08 5.56
N THR A 123 -14.85 4.67 5.43
CA THR A 123 -14.64 5.97 4.74
C THR A 123 -13.63 5.90 3.60
N GLY A 124 -12.84 4.83 3.49
CA GLY A 124 -11.71 4.71 2.58
C GLY A 124 -10.43 5.38 3.07
N MET A 125 -10.53 6.35 3.99
CA MET A 125 -9.39 7.16 4.43
C MET A 125 -8.38 6.34 5.25
N GLY A 126 -8.85 5.58 6.24
CA GLY A 126 -7.99 4.81 7.12
C GLY A 126 -7.15 3.77 6.39
N VAL A 127 -7.75 3.02 5.47
CA VAL A 127 -7.03 2.03 4.65
C VAL A 127 -6.04 2.70 3.69
N ALA A 128 -6.34 3.91 3.17
CA ALA A 128 -5.40 4.68 2.36
C ALA A 128 -4.18 5.13 3.19
N MET A 129 -4.42 5.73 4.37
CA MET A 129 -3.34 6.14 5.28
C MET A 129 -2.46 4.98 5.70
N ALA A 130 -3.06 3.81 5.99
CA ALA A 130 -2.32 2.62 6.38
C ALA A 130 -1.50 2.05 5.23
N ALA A 131 -2.06 1.96 4.02
CA ALA A 131 -1.35 1.50 2.83
C ALA A 131 -0.12 2.37 2.52
N ASN A 132 -0.23 3.70 2.67
CA ASN A 132 0.87 4.65 2.49
C ASN A 132 2.00 4.54 3.55
N LYS A 133 1.85 3.69 4.59
CA LYS A 133 2.95 3.36 5.51
C LYS A 133 3.90 2.30 4.95
N VAL A 134 3.56 1.70 3.83
CA VAL A 134 4.44 0.76 3.14
C VAL A 134 5.23 1.54 2.09
N PRO A 135 6.58 1.60 2.19
CA PRO A 135 7.40 2.36 1.26
C PRO A 135 7.16 1.97 -0.21
N GLY A 136 7.09 2.96 -1.08
CA GLY A 136 6.81 2.80 -2.50
C GLY A 136 5.33 2.65 -2.86
N ILE A 137 4.43 2.62 -1.88
CA ILE A 137 2.98 2.54 -2.11
C ILE A 137 2.36 3.94 -2.06
N ARG A 138 1.59 4.23 -3.09
CA ARG A 138 0.76 5.43 -3.22
C ARG A 138 -0.70 5.00 -3.24
N ALA A 139 -1.43 5.38 -2.19
CA ALA A 139 -2.84 5.04 -1.98
C ALA A 139 -3.66 6.31 -1.73
N SER A 140 -4.81 6.42 -2.33
CA SER A 140 -5.75 7.49 -2.02
C SER A 140 -7.19 7.05 -2.15
N VAL A 141 -8.07 7.75 -1.42
CA VAL A 141 -9.50 7.67 -1.61
C VAL A 141 -9.91 8.52 -2.81
N ALA A 142 -10.77 7.96 -3.68
CA ALA A 142 -11.34 8.69 -4.80
C ALA A 142 -12.78 8.21 -5.06
N HIS A 143 -13.74 9.11 -4.92
CA HIS A 143 -15.17 8.82 -5.01
C HIS A 143 -15.84 9.45 -6.24
N ASP A 144 -15.06 9.90 -7.22
CA ASP A 144 -15.52 10.49 -8.48
C ASP A 144 -14.56 10.12 -9.63
N SER A 145 -15.07 10.20 -10.87
CA SER A 145 -14.32 9.77 -12.07
C SER A 145 -13.05 10.60 -12.28
N PHE A 146 -13.08 11.92 -12.00
CA PHE A 146 -11.90 12.75 -12.21
C PHE A 146 -10.78 12.43 -11.22
N SER A 147 -11.13 12.23 -9.94
CA SER A 147 -10.15 11.84 -8.91
C SER A 147 -9.56 10.44 -9.20
N VAL A 148 -10.38 9.48 -9.65
CA VAL A 148 -9.91 8.14 -10.04
C VAL A 148 -8.98 8.20 -11.24
N GLU A 149 -9.29 9.00 -12.26
CA GLU A 149 -8.43 9.22 -13.40
C GLU A 149 -7.08 9.82 -12.97
N ARG A 150 -7.12 10.91 -12.17
CA ARG A 150 -5.91 11.60 -11.70
C ARG A 150 -5.08 10.76 -10.75
N LEU A 151 -5.71 9.87 -9.98
CA LEU A 151 -5.03 8.91 -9.11
C LEU A 151 -3.97 8.13 -9.90
N ILE A 152 -4.30 7.68 -11.09
CA ILE A 152 -3.37 6.95 -11.97
C ILE A 152 -2.56 7.93 -12.83
N LEU A 153 -3.21 8.77 -13.64
CA LEU A 153 -2.53 9.53 -14.68
C LEU A 153 -1.63 10.65 -14.12
N SER A 154 -1.84 11.09 -12.88
CA SER A 154 -1.00 12.12 -12.26
C SER A 154 -0.11 11.60 -11.14
N ASN A 155 -0.50 10.54 -10.44
CA ASN A 155 0.18 10.10 -9.22
C ASN A 155 0.75 8.69 -9.32
N ASP A 156 0.48 7.96 -10.41
CA ASP A 156 0.87 6.54 -10.57
C ASP A 156 0.58 5.71 -9.31
N ALA A 157 -0.59 5.96 -8.71
CA ALA A 157 -0.95 5.31 -7.45
C ALA A 157 -1.39 3.87 -7.71
N GLN A 158 -0.88 2.95 -6.92
CA GLN A 158 -1.21 1.54 -7.04
C GLN A 158 -2.52 1.18 -6.35
N VAL A 159 -2.94 1.97 -5.34
CA VAL A 159 -4.07 1.61 -4.49
C VAL A 159 -5.18 2.64 -4.57
N LEU A 160 -6.36 2.19 -5.01
CA LEU A 160 -7.61 2.92 -4.92
C LEU A 160 -8.36 2.48 -3.66
N THR A 161 -8.93 3.43 -2.92
CA THR A 161 -9.72 3.10 -1.73
C THR A 161 -11.12 3.69 -1.76
N PHE A 162 -12.10 2.94 -1.24
CA PHE A 162 -13.48 3.36 -1.13
C PHE A 162 -14.00 3.32 0.31
N GLY A 163 -14.95 4.21 0.58
CA GLY A 163 -15.72 4.22 1.82
C GLY A 163 -17.11 3.65 1.62
N GLN A 164 -17.43 2.46 2.16
CA GLN A 164 -18.74 1.84 2.05
C GLN A 164 -19.87 2.73 2.61
N ARG A 165 -19.55 3.62 3.56
CA ARG A 165 -20.50 4.55 4.17
C ARG A 165 -20.57 5.91 3.45
N VAL A 166 -19.79 6.09 2.38
CA VAL A 166 -19.64 7.38 1.68
C VAL A 166 -20.14 7.30 0.25
N ILE A 167 -19.77 6.26 -0.50
CA ILE A 167 -20.10 6.09 -1.91
C ILE A 167 -21.16 5.02 -2.11
N GLY A 168 -22.11 5.23 -3.01
CA GLY A 168 -23.07 4.19 -3.41
C GLY A 168 -22.39 3.08 -4.22
N ILE A 169 -22.84 1.84 -4.04
CA ILE A 169 -22.19 0.66 -4.64
C ILE A 169 -22.13 0.73 -6.17
N GLU A 170 -23.15 1.21 -6.85
CA GLU A 170 -23.14 1.29 -8.32
C GLU A 170 -22.10 2.29 -8.83
N LEU A 171 -21.89 3.41 -8.10
CA LEU A 171 -20.81 4.34 -8.42
C LEU A 171 -19.45 3.69 -8.14
N ALA A 172 -19.26 2.98 -7.02
CA ALA A 172 -18.02 2.28 -6.72
C ALA A 172 -17.65 1.25 -7.79
N ARG A 173 -18.63 0.45 -8.26
CA ARG A 173 -18.46 -0.52 -9.36
C ARG A 173 -18.01 0.16 -10.66
N ARG A 174 -18.66 1.28 -11.01
CA ARG A 174 -18.28 2.07 -12.18
C ARG A 174 -16.86 2.62 -12.08
N LEU A 175 -16.52 3.21 -10.93
CA LEU A 175 -15.21 3.79 -10.70
C LEU A 175 -14.09 2.73 -10.68
N ALA A 176 -14.33 1.56 -10.12
CA ALA A 176 -13.39 0.43 -10.16
C ALA A 176 -13.13 -0.02 -11.61
N LYS A 177 -14.16 -0.07 -12.45
CA LYS A 177 -14.04 -0.38 -13.88
C LYS A 177 -13.27 0.69 -14.67
N GLU A 178 -13.51 1.97 -14.39
CA GLU A 178 -12.77 3.10 -14.97
C GLU A 178 -11.29 3.04 -14.56
N TRP A 179 -11.00 2.80 -13.28
CA TRP A 179 -9.65 2.69 -12.72
C TRP A 179 -8.78 1.63 -13.40
N LEU A 180 -9.34 0.48 -13.75
CA LEU A 180 -8.62 -0.56 -14.50
C LEU A 180 -8.19 -0.12 -15.91
N GLY A 181 -8.85 0.90 -16.48
CA GLY A 181 -8.54 1.40 -17.82
C GLY A 181 -7.40 2.43 -17.86
N TYR A 182 -7.04 3.03 -16.74
CA TYR A 182 -6.01 4.07 -16.72
C TYR A 182 -4.62 3.49 -16.55
N ILE A 183 -3.65 3.98 -17.33
CA ILE A 183 -2.22 3.61 -17.26
C ILE A 183 -1.41 4.89 -17.17
N PHE A 184 -0.48 4.95 -16.22
CA PHE A 184 0.43 6.08 -16.06
C PHE A 184 1.42 6.13 -17.23
N ASP A 185 1.60 7.34 -17.79
CA ASP A 185 2.61 7.59 -18.80
C ASP A 185 3.89 8.14 -18.13
N PRO A 186 5.00 7.38 -18.12
CA PRO A 186 6.25 7.81 -17.52
C PRO A 186 6.94 8.97 -18.30
N SER A 187 6.46 9.32 -19.49
CA SER A 187 6.93 10.49 -20.25
C SER A 187 6.11 11.75 -19.94
N SER A 188 5.04 11.64 -19.17
CA SER A 188 4.14 12.74 -18.83
C SER A 188 4.82 13.81 -17.94
N HIS A 189 4.28 15.03 -17.93
CA HIS A 189 4.71 16.09 -17.02
C HIS A 189 4.51 15.76 -15.53
N SER A 190 3.80 14.69 -15.22
CA SER A 190 3.59 14.22 -13.85
C SER A 190 4.73 13.30 -13.34
N ALA A 191 5.52 12.71 -14.24
CA ALA A 191 6.58 11.78 -13.86
C ALA A 191 7.62 12.38 -12.87
N PRO A 192 8.11 13.62 -13.02
CA PRO A 192 9.01 14.22 -12.03
C PRO A 192 8.38 14.38 -10.64
N LYS A 193 7.06 14.57 -10.56
CA LYS A 193 6.33 14.69 -9.28
C LYS A 193 6.22 13.34 -8.58
N VAL A 194 5.96 12.28 -9.34
CA VAL A 194 5.97 10.91 -8.81
C VAL A 194 7.36 10.53 -8.30
N ALA A 195 8.40 10.85 -9.06
CA ALA A 195 9.79 10.62 -8.63
C ALA A 195 10.15 11.38 -7.34
N ALA A 196 9.61 12.60 -7.15
CA ALA A 196 9.78 13.34 -5.91
C ALA A 196 9.11 12.65 -4.72
N LEU A 197 7.88 12.11 -4.87
CA LEU A 197 7.22 11.33 -3.83
C LEU A 197 8.04 10.10 -3.43
N GLU A 198 8.57 9.37 -4.42
CA GLU A 198 9.44 8.20 -4.17
C GLU A 198 10.74 8.58 -3.45
N ALA A 199 11.30 9.74 -3.76
CA ALA A 199 12.50 10.22 -3.10
C ALA A 199 12.26 10.55 -1.61
N TYR A 200 11.08 11.07 -1.24
CA TYR A 200 10.68 11.28 0.16
C TYR A 200 10.38 9.97 0.89
N ASP A 201 9.88 8.96 0.22
CA ASP A 201 9.73 7.61 0.80
C ASP A 201 11.08 6.99 1.19
N GLN A 202 12.11 7.22 0.36
CA GLN A 202 13.46 6.70 0.59
C GLN A 202 14.22 7.51 1.64
N ASP A 203 14.02 8.82 1.68
CA ASP A 203 14.63 9.74 2.64
C ASP A 203 13.60 10.78 3.14
N PRO A 204 12.88 10.48 4.23
CA PRO A 204 11.90 11.40 4.81
C PRO A 204 12.50 12.72 5.32
N LYS A 205 13.82 12.79 5.48
CA LYS A 205 14.56 14.00 5.90
C LYS A 205 15.21 14.74 4.74
N ARG A 206 14.93 14.31 3.50
CA ARG A 206 15.44 14.97 2.31
C ARG A 206 15.20 16.48 2.38
N GLU A 207 16.21 17.25 2.04
CA GLU A 207 16.15 18.71 1.97
C GLU A 207 15.04 19.16 1.01
N LEU A 208 14.34 20.21 1.42
CA LEU A 208 13.34 20.86 0.57
C LEU A 208 14.01 21.68 -0.51
N PRO A 209 13.32 21.95 -1.64
CA PRO A 209 13.81 22.92 -2.61
C PRO A 209 14.07 24.28 -1.95
N GLU A 210 15.19 24.93 -2.29
CA GLU A 210 15.64 26.22 -1.72
C GLU A 210 14.53 27.27 -1.66
N ALA A 211 13.60 27.28 -2.63
CA ALA A 211 12.46 28.20 -2.65
C ALA A 211 11.49 28.03 -1.45
N LEU A 212 11.56 26.90 -0.73
CA LEU A 212 10.72 26.60 0.45
C LEU A 212 11.46 26.75 1.78
N GLU A 213 12.80 26.88 1.74
CA GLU A 213 13.61 27.04 2.96
C GLU A 213 13.51 28.46 3.57
N ALA A 214 12.99 29.41 2.80
CA ALA A 214 12.83 30.82 3.21
C ALA A 214 11.49 31.10 3.93
N CYS A 215 10.65 30.11 4.19
CA CYS A 215 9.41 30.22 4.94
C CYS A 215 9.59 29.70 6.37
#